data_7a73665ca1a9a44576e28a83a8300f6a
#
_entry.id   7a73665ca1a9a44576e28a83a8300f6a
#
_cell.length_a   1.000
_cell.length_b   1.000
_cell.length_c   1.000
_cell.angle_alpha   90.00
_cell.angle_beta   90.00
_cell.angle_gamma   90.00
#
_symmetry.space_group_name_H-M   'P 1'
#
loop_
_entity.id
_entity.type
_entity.pdbx_description
1 polymer ?
#
loop_
_entity_poly.entity_id
_entity_poly.type
_entity_poly.pdbx_seq_one_letter_code
_entity_poly.pdbx_strand_id
1 'polypeptide(L)'
;LLKKVEQIFVEYIQSDDTSALEQKSLDIFWPVLEESALKAIPYRPTLDERPYESWSRDYHEDVVNIHINNVYKPDSPLSEKRPQFAAALIRLLEDTQELTPEVTKVACGSWLNSVPTFLEIFPDVWKASGQRSKNVRYTLGHWGQFMDRRGDFHARNGSRFREMGDFPYPSLHCTDSLEAVLCHLREKFPEPIVKRLQTKLRRIPLES
;
A
#
# COMPACT_ATOMS: atom_id res chain seq x y z
N LEU A 1 -13.95 21.80 -11.11
CA LEU A 1 -13.47 21.44 -9.79
C LEU A 1 -12.02 21.87 -9.60
N LEU A 2 -11.05 21.33 -10.34
CA LEU A 2 -9.61 21.62 -10.22
C LEU A 2 -9.29 23.11 -10.28
N LYS A 3 -9.84 23.86 -11.26
CA LYS A 3 -9.60 25.31 -11.36
C LYS A 3 -10.04 26.09 -10.12
N LYS A 4 -11.14 25.69 -9.47
CA LYS A 4 -11.60 26.33 -8.22
C LYS A 4 -10.61 26.05 -7.07
N VAL A 5 -10.07 24.85 -7.01
CA VAL A 5 -9.08 24.48 -5.99
C VAL A 5 -7.75 25.19 -6.24
N GLU A 6 -7.30 25.30 -7.50
CA GLU A 6 -6.13 26.10 -7.86
C GLU A 6 -6.29 27.57 -7.43
N GLN A 7 -7.48 28.17 -7.64
CA GLN A 7 -7.75 29.53 -7.19
C GLN A 7 -7.61 29.69 -5.66
N ILE A 8 -8.20 28.75 -4.90
CA ILE A 8 -8.06 28.76 -3.43
C ILE A 8 -6.60 28.55 -3.04
N PHE A 9 -5.91 27.63 -3.68
CA PHE A 9 -4.50 27.38 -3.39
C PHE A 9 -3.64 28.64 -3.65
N VAL A 10 -3.86 29.33 -4.76
CA VAL A 10 -3.14 30.60 -5.07
C VAL A 10 -3.48 31.68 -4.06
N GLU A 11 -4.74 31.79 -3.63
CA GLU A 11 -5.19 32.76 -2.63
C GLU A 11 -4.53 32.54 -1.26
N TYR A 12 -4.33 31.29 -0.87
CA TYR A 12 -3.83 30.94 0.46
C TYR A 12 -2.36 30.48 0.52
N ILE A 13 -1.68 30.30 -0.62
CA ILE A 13 -0.30 29.77 -0.66
C ILE A 13 0.71 30.66 0.11
N GLN A 14 0.41 31.95 0.24
CA GLN A 14 1.23 32.91 0.99
C GLN A 14 0.69 33.19 2.39
N SER A 15 -0.42 32.54 2.76
CA SER A 15 -1.03 32.67 4.06
C SER A 15 -0.54 31.56 4.97
N ASP A 16 -0.25 31.86 6.23
CA ASP A 16 0.06 30.85 7.24
C ASP A 16 -1.20 30.13 7.75
N ASP A 17 -2.38 30.49 7.25
CA ASP A 17 -3.66 29.89 7.62
C ASP A 17 -3.97 28.63 6.78
N THR A 18 -3.27 27.55 7.12
CA THR A 18 -3.49 26.24 6.48
C THR A 18 -4.88 25.67 6.77
N SER A 19 -5.49 26.03 7.91
CA SER A 19 -6.82 25.54 8.28
C SER A 19 -7.91 26.12 7.38
N ALA A 20 -7.80 27.41 7.03
CA ALA A 20 -8.72 28.03 6.08
C ALA A 20 -8.59 27.45 4.67
N LEU A 21 -7.36 27.14 4.23
CA LEU A 21 -7.12 26.45 2.95
C LEU A 21 -7.76 25.07 2.94
N GLU A 22 -7.55 24.29 4.00
CA GLU A 22 -8.12 22.95 4.13
C GLU A 22 -9.65 23.00 4.11
N GLN A 23 -10.26 23.85 4.93
CA GLN A 23 -11.71 23.97 5.01
C GLN A 23 -12.34 24.39 3.67
N LYS A 24 -11.83 25.42 3.03
CA LYS A 24 -12.34 25.89 1.73
C LYS A 24 -12.16 24.85 0.62
N SER A 25 -11.06 24.09 0.66
CA SER A 25 -10.84 22.99 -0.26
C SER A 25 -11.84 21.86 -0.03
N LEU A 26 -12.09 21.52 1.24
CA LEU A 26 -13.09 20.52 1.63
C LEU A 26 -14.51 20.92 1.18
N ASP A 27 -14.89 22.17 1.36
CA ASP A 27 -16.21 22.69 0.95
C ASP A 27 -16.48 22.49 -0.56
N ILE A 28 -15.41 22.49 -1.37
CA ILE A 28 -15.50 22.26 -2.82
C ILE A 28 -15.47 20.76 -3.16
N PHE A 29 -14.64 19.99 -2.47
CA PHE A 29 -14.45 18.57 -2.76
C PHE A 29 -15.56 17.69 -2.18
N TRP A 30 -16.01 18.00 -0.95
CA TRP A 30 -16.92 17.14 -0.22
C TRP A 30 -18.20 16.83 -0.97
N PRO A 31 -18.93 17.82 -1.56
CA PRO A 31 -20.16 17.51 -2.29
C PRO A 31 -19.99 16.54 -3.46
N VAL A 32 -18.75 16.48 -4.04
CA VAL A 32 -18.44 15.58 -5.16
C VAL A 32 -17.99 14.21 -4.66
N LEU A 33 -17.31 14.18 -3.52
CA LEU A 33 -16.76 12.95 -2.92
C LEU A 33 -17.78 12.21 -2.06
N GLU A 34 -18.73 12.93 -1.45
CA GLU A 34 -19.70 12.38 -0.49
C GLU A 34 -20.49 11.20 -1.07
N GLU A 35 -21.01 11.35 -2.28
CA GLU A 35 -21.76 10.28 -2.93
C GLU A 35 -20.89 9.03 -3.16
N SER A 36 -19.66 9.23 -3.59
CA SER A 36 -18.69 8.13 -3.81
C SER A 36 -18.22 7.53 -2.49
N ALA A 37 -18.01 8.34 -1.45
CA ALA A 37 -17.65 7.90 -0.12
C ALA A 37 -18.77 7.08 0.53
N LEU A 38 -20.00 7.55 0.44
CA LEU A 38 -21.18 6.84 0.98
C LEU A 38 -21.41 5.50 0.27
N LYS A 39 -21.15 5.41 -1.02
CA LYS A 39 -21.20 4.14 -1.77
C LYS A 39 -20.05 3.18 -1.38
N ALA A 40 -18.91 3.71 -1.00
CA ALA A 40 -17.73 2.92 -0.62
C ALA A 40 -17.76 2.45 0.85
N ILE A 41 -18.48 3.17 1.74
CA ILE A 41 -18.56 2.84 3.17
C ILE A 41 -19.08 1.41 3.44
N PRO A 42 -20.11 0.88 2.73
CA PRO A 42 -20.59 -0.47 2.96
C PRO A 42 -19.58 -1.55 2.59
N TYR A 43 -18.65 -1.26 1.70
CA TYR A 43 -17.63 -2.20 1.25
C TYR A 43 -16.35 -2.04 2.08
N ARG A 44 -16.40 -2.39 3.35
CA ARG A 44 -15.20 -2.72 4.12
C ARG A 44 -15.11 -4.23 4.19
N PRO A 45 -14.26 -4.87 3.36
CA PRO A 45 -14.04 -6.30 3.49
C PRO A 45 -13.60 -6.58 4.93
N THR A 46 -14.27 -7.52 5.58
CA THR A 46 -13.89 -8.02 6.89
C THR A 46 -12.52 -8.70 6.81
N LEU A 47 -11.86 -8.92 7.95
CA LEU A 47 -10.59 -9.67 7.96
C LEU A 47 -10.76 -11.06 7.33
N ASP A 48 -11.94 -11.68 7.46
CA ASP A 48 -12.27 -12.99 6.88
C ASP A 48 -12.33 -12.96 5.34
N GLU A 49 -12.65 -11.79 4.76
CA GLU A 49 -12.64 -11.58 3.31
C GLU A 49 -11.22 -11.23 2.78
N ARG A 50 -10.22 -11.20 3.67
CA ARG A 50 -8.82 -10.90 3.36
C ARG A 50 -7.90 -12.07 3.74
N PRO A 51 -7.90 -13.15 2.97
CA PRO A 51 -7.13 -14.36 3.30
C PRO A 51 -5.63 -14.11 3.44
N TYR A 52 -5.13 -12.99 2.86
CA TYR A 52 -3.72 -12.59 2.89
C TYR A 52 -3.50 -11.27 3.64
N GLU A 53 -4.41 -10.89 4.53
CA GLU A 53 -4.31 -9.72 5.41
C GLU A 53 -4.08 -8.39 4.64
N SER A 54 -2.85 -7.85 4.75
CA SER A 54 -2.47 -6.60 4.07
C SER A 54 -2.27 -6.75 2.57
N TRP A 55 -2.25 -7.97 2.04
CA TRP A 55 -2.01 -8.23 0.63
C TRP A 55 -3.31 -8.59 -0.09
N SER A 56 -3.42 -8.13 -1.32
CA SER A 56 -4.40 -8.60 -2.30
C SER A 56 -3.71 -8.77 -3.64
N ARG A 57 -4.36 -9.45 -4.57
CA ARG A 57 -3.78 -9.75 -5.88
C ARG A 57 -4.81 -9.64 -6.99
N ASP A 58 -4.32 -9.36 -8.18
CA ASP A 58 -4.96 -9.64 -9.46
C ASP A 58 -3.96 -10.29 -10.42
N TYR A 59 -4.43 -10.74 -11.55
CA TYR A 59 -3.62 -11.45 -12.53
C TYR A 59 -3.68 -10.77 -13.89
N HIS A 60 -2.52 -10.72 -14.55
CA HIS A 60 -2.41 -10.29 -15.93
C HIS A 60 -1.40 -11.20 -16.65
N GLU A 61 -1.89 -12.01 -17.58
CA GLU A 61 -1.08 -13.02 -18.28
C GLU A 61 -0.36 -13.96 -17.28
N ASP A 62 0.97 -14.05 -17.35
CA ASP A 62 1.82 -14.86 -16.47
C ASP A 62 2.28 -14.13 -15.20
N VAL A 63 1.67 -12.98 -14.88
CA VAL A 63 2.06 -12.11 -13.75
C VAL A 63 0.96 -12.03 -12.71
N VAL A 64 1.31 -12.24 -11.44
CA VAL A 64 0.49 -11.83 -10.30
C VAL A 64 0.89 -10.43 -9.86
N ASN A 65 -0.04 -9.48 -9.92
CA ASN A 65 0.15 -8.14 -9.36
C ASN A 65 -0.28 -8.14 -7.89
N ILE A 66 0.62 -7.73 -7.02
CA ILE A 66 0.33 -7.64 -5.59
C ILE A 66 0.03 -6.19 -5.17
N HIS A 67 -0.99 -6.04 -4.35
CA HIS A 67 -1.44 -4.76 -3.80
C HIS A 67 -1.35 -4.77 -2.28
N ILE A 68 -1.16 -3.60 -1.69
CA ILE A 68 -0.88 -3.45 -0.27
C ILE A 68 -1.88 -2.49 0.38
N ASN A 69 -2.45 -2.92 1.50
CA ASN A 69 -3.25 -2.09 2.38
C ASN A 69 -2.89 -2.40 3.84
N ASN A 70 -2.56 -1.39 4.65
CA ASN A 70 -2.24 -1.61 6.05
C ASN A 70 -3.51 -1.97 6.87
N VAL A 71 -3.69 -3.26 7.15
CA VAL A 71 -4.77 -3.77 8.03
C VAL A 71 -4.35 -3.81 9.51
N TYR A 72 -3.08 -3.58 9.83
CA TYR A 72 -2.53 -3.70 11.19
C TYR A 72 -2.63 -2.40 12.00
N LYS A 73 -3.28 -1.37 11.48
CA LYS A 73 -3.39 -0.08 12.19
C LYS A 73 -3.76 -0.30 13.66
N PRO A 74 -3.10 0.37 14.60
CA PRO A 74 -2.11 1.44 14.45
C PRO A 74 -0.66 0.95 14.26
N ASP A 75 -0.41 -0.35 14.17
CA ASP A 75 0.92 -0.93 13.99
C ASP A 75 1.40 -0.79 12.53
N SER A 76 2.72 -0.89 12.33
CA SER A 76 3.31 -0.84 11.00
C SER A 76 3.56 -2.24 10.45
N PRO A 77 3.18 -2.52 9.18
CA PRO A 77 3.54 -3.75 8.49
C PRO A 77 5.05 -3.88 8.24
N LEU A 78 5.79 -2.77 8.29
CA LEU A 78 7.23 -2.73 7.99
C LEU A 78 8.11 -2.74 9.24
N SER A 79 7.53 -2.74 10.43
CA SER A 79 8.26 -2.83 11.70
C SER A 79 7.68 -3.93 12.59
N GLU A 80 6.74 -3.61 13.47
CA GLU A 80 6.22 -4.52 14.50
C GLU A 80 5.51 -5.75 13.90
N LYS A 81 4.87 -5.59 12.75
CA LYS A 81 4.12 -6.65 12.05
C LYS A 81 4.85 -7.27 10.85
N ARG A 82 6.12 -6.94 10.68
CA ARG A 82 6.89 -7.38 9.51
C ARG A 82 6.92 -8.90 9.30
N PRO A 83 7.14 -9.75 10.33
CA PRO A 83 7.09 -11.19 10.15
C PRO A 83 5.71 -11.69 9.71
N GLN A 84 4.64 -11.10 10.27
CA GLN A 84 3.26 -11.42 9.92
C GLN A 84 2.92 -10.99 8.49
N PHE A 85 3.35 -9.79 8.12
CA PHE A 85 3.21 -9.23 6.77
C PHE A 85 3.92 -10.10 5.72
N ALA A 86 5.16 -10.54 6.01
CA ALA A 86 5.89 -11.46 5.14
C ALA A 86 5.24 -12.84 5.06
N ALA A 87 4.77 -13.40 6.17
CA ALA A 87 4.08 -14.69 6.21
C ALA A 87 2.79 -14.69 5.37
N ALA A 88 2.05 -13.57 5.38
CA ALA A 88 0.86 -13.42 4.55
C ALA A 88 1.21 -13.35 3.06
N LEU A 89 2.33 -12.70 2.69
CA LEU A 89 2.81 -12.68 1.31
C LEU A 89 3.25 -14.08 0.85
N ILE A 90 4.00 -14.83 1.68
CA ILE A 90 4.38 -16.21 1.37
C ILE A 90 3.15 -17.03 1.03
N ARG A 91 2.11 -16.99 1.88
CA ARG A 91 0.86 -17.72 1.65
C ARG A 91 0.18 -17.30 0.34
N LEU A 92 0.11 -15.99 0.05
CA LEU A 92 -0.47 -15.49 -1.19
C LEU A 92 0.25 -16.06 -2.42
N LEU A 93 1.59 -16.08 -2.39
CA LEU A 93 2.39 -16.57 -3.51
C LEU A 93 2.36 -18.10 -3.63
N GLU A 94 2.32 -18.84 -2.51
CA GLU A 94 2.12 -20.29 -2.49
C GLU A 94 0.77 -20.69 -3.10
N ASP A 95 -0.31 -20.04 -2.66
CA ASP A 95 -1.65 -20.25 -3.22
C ASP A 95 -1.71 -19.85 -4.70
N THR A 96 -0.95 -18.84 -5.12
CA THR A 96 -0.84 -18.47 -6.54
C THR A 96 -0.17 -19.58 -7.33
N GLN A 97 0.95 -20.12 -6.84
CA GLN A 97 1.69 -21.19 -7.50
C GLN A 97 0.86 -22.48 -7.60
N GLU A 98 0.04 -22.77 -6.59
CA GLU A 98 -0.82 -23.96 -6.58
C GLU A 98 -2.06 -23.79 -7.47
N LEU A 99 -2.74 -22.64 -7.41
CA LEU A 99 -4.03 -22.42 -8.06
C LEU A 99 -3.92 -21.91 -9.51
N THR A 100 -2.80 -21.29 -9.86
CA THR A 100 -2.54 -20.67 -11.17
C THR A 100 -1.11 -20.94 -11.61
N PRO A 101 -0.77 -22.20 -11.93
CA PRO A 101 0.62 -22.62 -12.25
C PRO A 101 1.22 -21.95 -13.49
N GLU A 102 0.40 -21.34 -14.35
CA GLU A 102 0.83 -20.53 -15.48
C GLU A 102 1.45 -19.19 -15.06
N VAL A 103 1.18 -18.73 -13.84
CA VAL A 103 1.74 -17.50 -13.30
C VAL A 103 3.16 -17.76 -12.77
N THR A 104 4.13 -17.16 -13.44
CA THR A 104 5.56 -17.35 -13.15
C THR A 104 6.25 -16.12 -12.58
N LYS A 105 5.59 -14.96 -12.64
CA LYS A 105 6.13 -13.67 -12.18
C LYS A 105 5.25 -13.04 -11.14
N VAL A 106 5.86 -12.22 -10.30
CA VAL A 106 5.19 -11.32 -9.37
C VAL A 106 5.60 -9.88 -9.66
N ALA A 107 4.65 -8.95 -9.59
CA ALA A 107 4.89 -7.54 -9.80
C ALA A 107 4.16 -6.68 -8.75
N CYS A 108 4.70 -5.49 -8.49
CA CYS A 108 4.08 -4.49 -7.64
C CYS A 108 4.39 -3.08 -8.15
N GLY A 109 3.35 -2.30 -8.41
CA GLY A 109 3.46 -0.87 -8.67
C GLY A 109 3.16 -0.07 -7.40
N SER A 110 4.18 0.44 -6.71
CA SER A 110 3.98 1.14 -5.44
C SER A 110 5.10 2.14 -5.14
N TRP A 111 4.78 3.22 -4.42
CA TRP A 111 5.77 4.09 -3.81
C TRP A 111 6.56 3.40 -2.70
N LEU A 112 6.03 2.33 -2.11
CA LEU A 112 6.74 1.50 -1.12
C LEU A 112 8.01 0.87 -1.72
N ASN A 113 8.05 0.63 -3.03
CA ASN A 113 9.27 0.20 -3.73
C ASN A 113 10.41 1.24 -3.71
N SER A 114 10.18 2.43 -3.17
CA SER A 114 11.21 3.44 -2.87
C SER A 114 11.56 3.53 -1.38
N VAL A 115 10.96 2.65 -0.55
CA VAL A 115 11.19 2.63 0.90
C VAL A 115 12.14 1.49 1.25
N PRO A 116 13.33 1.76 1.83
CA PRO A 116 14.35 0.74 2.10
C PRO A 116 13.82 -0.45 2.92
N THR A 117 13.06 -0.20 3.98
CA THR A 117 12.51 -1.25 4.85
C THR A 117 11.49 -2.15 4.15
N PHE A 118 10.81 -1.66 3.12
CA PHE A 118 9.94 -2.47 2.27
C PHE A 118 10.75 -3.32 1.30
N LEU A 119 11.77 -2.73 0.67
CA LEU A 119 12.65 -3.45 -0.26
C LEU A 119 13.40 -4.60 0.39
N GLU A 120 13.66 -4.53 1.69
CA GLU A 120 14.26 -5.64 2.42
C GLU A 120 13.40 -6.92 2.45
N ILE A 121 12.13 -6.87 2.10
CA ILE A 121 11.25 -8.04 2.01
C ILE A 121 11.53 -8.84 0.73
N PHE A 122 12.10 -8.20 -0.28
CA PHE A 122 12.29 -8.74 -1.61
C PHE A 122 13.78 -8.97 -1.92
N PRO A 123 14.11 -9.84 -2.89
CA PRO A 123 15.48 -10.04 -3.34
C PRO A 123 16.04 -8.78 -4.04
N ASP A 124 17.38 -8.69 -4.14
CA ASP A 124 18.03 -7.53 -4.75
C ASP A 124 17.63 -7.31 -6.23
N VAL A 125 17.31 -8.39 -6.95
CA VAL A 125 16.81 -8.32 -8.33
C VAL A 125 15.51 -7.54 -8.41
N TRP A 126 14.61 -7.68 -7.43
CA TRP A 126 13.38 -6.87 -7.33
C TRP A 126 13.67 -5.37 -7.36
N LYS A 127 14.61 -4.94 -6.52
CA LYS A 127 15.01 -3.53 -6.48
C LYS A 127 15.64 -3.07 -7.81
N ALA A 128 16.46 -3.93 -8.41
CA ALA A 128 17.12 -3.62 -9.67
C ALA A 128 16.15 -3.53 -10.85
N SER A 129 15.01 -4.23 -10.81
CA SER A 129 13.96 -4.20 -11.84
C SER A 129 13.13 -2.91 -11.83
N GLY A 130 13.26 -2.06 -10.79
CA GLY A 130 12.41 -0.91 -10.53
C GLY A 130 12.37 0.11 -11.67
N GLN A 131 11.18 0.29 -12.27
CA GLN A 131 10.91 1.30 -13.28
C GLN A 131 9.94 2.34 -12.74
N ARG A 132 10.20 3.64 -12.99
CA ARG A 132 9.30 4.69 -12.53
C ARG A 132 7.92 4.56 -13.19
N SER A 133 6.90 4.42 -12.36
CA SER A 133 5.51 4.35 -12.83
C SER A 133 5.07 5.69 -13.40
N LYS A 134 4.40 5.63 -14.55
CA LYS A 134 3.83 6.83 -15.21
C LYS A 134 2.37 7.01 -14.76
N ASN A 135 1.87 8.24 -14.81
CA ASN A 135 0.45 8.59 -14.61
C ASN A 135 -0.13 8.22 -13.23
N VAL A 136 0.71 8.03 -12.20
CA VAL A 136 0.27 7.67 -10.84
C VAL A 136 -0.07 8.86 -9.95
N ARG A 137 0.27 10.08 -10.37
CA ARG A 137 0.11 11.32 -9.57
C ARG A 137 -1.31 11.52 -9.02
N TYR A 138 -2.31 11.01 -9.73
CA TYR A 138 -3.72 11.16 -9.38
C TYR A 138 -4.36 9.88 -8.82
N THR A 139 -3.55 8.88 -8.47
CA THR A 139 -4.05 7.64 -7.87
C THR A 139 -4.02 7.70 -6.35
N LEU A 140 -5.08 7.21 -5.69
CA LEU A 140 -5.14 7.14 -4.22
C LEU A 140 -3.96 6.36 -3.63
N GLY A 141 -3.50 5.30 -4.31
CA GLY A 141 -2.35 4.52 -3.87
C GLY A 141 -1.08 5.38 -3.75
N HIS A 142 -0.83 6.29 -4.69
CA HIS A 142 0.33 7.18 -4.64
C HIS A 142 0.22 8.23 -3.54
N TRP A 143 -0.99 8.77 -3.30
CA TRP A 143 -1.27 9.70 -2.21
C TRP A 143 -1.24 9.03 -0.83
N GLY A 144 -1.31 7.72 -0.75
CA GLY A 144 -1.22 6.95 0.49
C GLY A 144 0.08 7.21 1.30
N GLN A 145 1.14 7.75 0.67
CA GLN A 145 2.36 8.14 1.37
C GLN A 145 2.19 9.33 2.33
N PHE A 146 1.07 10.07 2.23
CA PHE A 146 0.70 11.14 3.15
C PHE A 146 -0.18 10.68 4.32
N MET A 147 -0.45 9.39 4.40
CA MET A 147 -1.11 8.76 5.54
C MET A 147 -0.07 8.01 6.37
N ASP A 148 -0.06 8.23 7.67
CA ASP A 148 0.80 7.49 8.60
C ASP A 148 0.21 6.10 8.93
N ARG A 149 0.91 5.32 9.75
CA ARG A 149 0.47 3.98 10.16
C ARG A 149 -0.85 3.96 10.96
N ARG A 150 -1.26 5.07 11.54
CA ARG A 150 -2.52 5.22 12.30
C ARG A 150 -3.69 5.58 11.39
N GLY A 151 -3.38 6.10 10.22
CA GLY A 151 -4.35 6.64 9.28
C GLY A 151 -4.46 8.16 9.34
N ASP A 152 -3.59 8.81 10.15
CA ASP A 152 -3.51 10.25 10.27
C ASP A 152 -2.60 10.86 9.20
N PHE A 153 -2.64 12.18 9.05
CA PHE A 153 -1.78 12.86 8.09
C PHE A 153 -0.30 12.73 8.46
N HIS A 154 0.52 12.31 7.49
CA HIS A 154 1.95 12.13 7.66
C HIS A 154 2.70 13.48 7.53
N ALA A 155 2.80 14.23 8.63
CA ALA A 155 3.32 15.59 8.65
C ALA A 155 4.70 15.74 7.96
N ARG A 156 5.64 14.80 8.22
CA ARG A 156 6.97 14.83 7.60
C ARG A 156 6.92 14.72 6.07
N ASN A 157 6.10 13.82 5.54
CA ASN A 157 5.96 13.68 4.08
C ASN A 157 5.23 14.89 3.49
N GLY A 158 4.26 15.43 4.20
CA GLY A 158 3.59 16.67 3.80
C GLY A 158 4.55 17.87 3.74
N SER A 159 5.46 18.04 4.72
CA SER A 159 6.49 19.09 4.69
C SER A 159 7.43 18.90 3.50
N ARG A 160 7.94 17.70 3.30
CA ARG A 160 8.81 17.41 2.15
C ARG A 160 8.15 17.73 0.81
N PHE A 161 6.87 17.38 0.67
CA PHE A 161 6.12 17.69 -0.55
C PHE A 161 6.03 19.21 -0.78
N ARG A 162 5.75 20.00 0.26
CA ARG A 162 5.70 21.48 0.15
C ARG A 162 7.05 22.09 -0.19
N GLU A 163 8.13 21.54 0.36
CA GLU A 163 9.50 22.00 0.12
C GLU A 163 9.98 21.68 -1.30
N MET A 164 9.67 20.48 -1.79
CA MET A 164 10.22 19.95 -3.04
C MET A 164 9.31 20.21 -4.25
N GLY A 165 8.02 20.46 -4.04
CA GLY A 165 7.01 20.49 -5.11
C GLY A 165 6.74 19.15 -5.76
N ASP A 166 7.28 18.05 -5.20
CA ASP A 166 7.13 16.69 -5.72
C ASP A 166 6.95 15.67 -4.57
N PHE A 167 6.46 14.48 -4.92
CA PHE A 167 6.22 13.41 -3.97
C PHE A 167 7.52 12.90 -3.32
N PRO A 168 7.55 12.73 -1.99
CA PRO A 168 8.74 12.26 -1.27
C PRO A 168 9.27 10.90 -1.75
N TYR A 169 8.38 10.03 -2.21
CA TYR A 169 8.71 8.69 -2.71
C TYR A 169 8.09 8.48 -4.10
N PRO A 170 8.92 8.29 -5.15
CA PRO A 170 8.40 7.94 -6.46
C PRO A 170 7.74 6.55 -6.41
N SER A 171 6.70 6.36 -7.20
CA SER A 171 6.14 5.03 -7.42
C SER A 171 7.02 4.28 -8.42
N LEU A 172 7.47 3.08 -8.03
CA LEU A 172 8.21 2.18 -8.88
C LEU A 172 7.39 0.92 -9.15
N HIS A 173 7.44 0.46 -10.38
CA HIS A 173 6.97 -0.85 -10.77
C HIS A 173 8.16 -1.80 -10.71
N CYS A 174 8.11 -2.77 -9.81
CA CYS A 174 9.11 -3.81 -9.65
C CYS A 174 8.52 -5.17 -10.01
N THR A 175 9.35 -6.06 -10.53
CA THR A 175 8.96 -7.42 -10.89
C THR A 175 10.13 -8.39 -10.72
N ASP A 176 9.80 -9.64 -10.40
CA ASP A 176 10.76 -10.74 -10.34
C ASP A 176 10.03 -12.07 -10.61
N SER A 177 10.78 -13.17 -10.70
CA SER A 177 10.16 -14.49 -10.75
C SER A 177 9.49 -14.82 -9.42
N LEU A 178 8.32 -15.45 -9.47
CA LEU A 178 7.56 -15.87 -8.30
C LEU A 178 8.39 -16.79 -7.40
N GLU A 179 9.14 -17.72 -8.01
CA GLU A 179 10.01 -18.65 -7.31
C GLU A 179 11.15 -17.94 -6.57
N ALA A 180 11.82 -16.95 -7.19
CA ALA A 180 12.91 -16.21 -6.55
C ALA A 180 12.42 -15.42 -5.34
N VAL A 181 11.25 -14.78 -5.44
CA VAL A 181 10.64 -14.04 -4.32
C VAL A 181 10.25 -14.99 -3.20
N LEU A 182 9.63 -16.14 -3.50
CA LEU A 182 9.29 -17.15 -2.49
C LEU A 182 10.54 -17.71 -1.79
N CYS A 183 11.59 -18.04 -2.54
CA CYS A 183 12.84 -18.54 -1.99
C CYS A 183 13.44 -17.53 -1.00
N HIS A 184 13.57 -16.27 -1.42
CA HIS A 184 14.08 -15.19 -0.57
C HIS A 184 13.24 -14.98 0.70
N LEU A 185 11.92 -14.98 0.57
CA LEU A 185 11.02 -14.82 1.72
C LEU A 185 11.17 -15.96 2.72
N ARG A 186 11.27 -17.21 2.25
CA ARG A 186 11.43 -18.39 3.11
C ARG A 186 12.79 -18.41 3.82
N GLU A 187 13.86 -17.98 3.16
CA GLU A 187 15.18 -17.83 3.77
C GLU A 187 15.17 -16.76 4.86
N LYS A 188 14.57 -15.62 4.59
CA LYS A 188 14.55 -14.48 5.51
C LYS A 188 13.55 -14.62 6.64
N PHE A 189 12.43 -15.29 6.39
CA PHE A 189 11.34 -15.56 7.33
C PHE A 189 11.09 -17.08 7.44
N PRO A 190 11.95 -17.82 8.16
CA PRO A 190 11.92 -19.28 8.16
C PRO A 190 10.62 -19.86 8.70
N GLU A 191 10.24 -21.04 8.21
CA GLU A 191 8.99 -21.76 8.48
C GLU A 191 8.48 -21.77 9.94
N PRO A 192 9.32 -21.92 10.99
CA PRO A 192 8.82 -21.89 12.36
C PRO A 192 8.12 -20.60 12.75
N ILE A 193 8.58 -19.45 12.19
CA ILE A 193 7.95 -18.15 12.40
C ILE A 193 6.64 -18.09 11.63
N VAL A 194 6.66 -18.49 10.37
CA VAL A 194 5.49 -18.48 9.47
C VAL A 194 4.38 -19.40 10.01
N LYS A 195 4.69 -20.65 10.33
CA LYS A 195 3.73 -21.63 10.88
C LYS A 195 3.15 -21.17 12.22
N ARG A 196 3.96 -20.61 13.12
CA ARG A 196 3.48 -20.09 14.41
C ARG A 196 2.52 -18.92 14.25
N LEU A 197 2.76 -18.04 13.28
CA LEU A 197 1.88 -16.91 12.99
C LEU A 197 0.56 -17.38 12.33
N GLN A 198 0.62 -18.28 11.37
CA GLN A 198 -0.55 -18.87 10.73
C GLN A 198 -1.44 -19.62 11.74
N THR A 199 -0.85 -20.35 12.68
CA THR A 199 -1.60 -21.04 13.74
C THR A 199 -2.28 -20.07 14.71
N LYS A 200 -1.66 -18.93 15.01
CA LYS A 200 -2.28 -17.88 15.83
C LYS A 200 -3.48 -17.24 15.11
N LEU A 201 -3.37 -16.97 13.82
CA LEU A 201 -4.43 -16.37 13.02
C LEU A 201 -5.66 -17.27 12.90
N ARG A 202 -5.45 -18.59 12.78
CA ARG A 202 -6.54 -19.59 12.75
C ARG A 202 -7.26 -19.77 14.10
N ARG A 203 -6.70 -19.27 15.20
CA ARG A 203 -7.24 -19.41 16.57
C ARG A 203 -7.95 -18.17 17.10
N ILE A 204 -8.08 -17.10 16.32
CA ILE A 204 -8.94 -16.00 16.69
C ILE A 204 -10.38 -16.47 16.47
N PRO A 205 -11.18 -16.72 17.54
CA PRO A 205 -12.56 -17.07 17.37
C PRO A 205 -13.28 -15.90 16.75
N LEU A 206 -14.11 -16.17 15.75
CA LEU A 206 -15.14 -15.25 15.32
C LEU A 206 -16.08 -15.07 16.51
N GLU A 207 -15.98 -13.96 17.22
CA GLU A 207 -17.04 -13.59 18.16
C GLU A 207 -18.28 -13.27 17.33
N SER A 208 -19.28 -14.13 17.51
CA SER A 208 -20.62 -14.07 16.91
C SER A 208 -21.39 -12.84 17.38
#